data_9ba45af053e36fcbebf4e5230b506bbe
#
_entry.id   9ba45af053e36fcbebf4e5230b506bbe
#
_cell.length_a   1.000
_cell.length_b   1.000
_cell.length_c   1.000
_cell.angle_alpha   90.00
_cell.angle_beta   90.00
_cell.angle_gamma   90.00
#
_symmetry.space_group_name_H-M   'P 1'
#
loop_
_entity.id
_entity.type
_entity.pdbx_description
1 polymer ?
#
loop_
_entity_poly.entity_id
_entity_poly.type
_entity_poly.pdbx_seq_one_letter_code
_entity_poly.pdbx_strand_id
1 'polypeptide(L)'
;MADYHPNATYVEAMSAILMQFIVPTAGEDDLIDVCVNQLVETYLFDGLKENEAARIVNAQLELHRSGLSADDRSNWLRTKVDILPSELKERTFAMLAHRVYFASEGRLDGEAADILDRAAKLLGLSSPRSEKIIEVCEVLTCPIA
;
A
#
# COMPACT_ATOMS: atom_id res chain seq x y z
N MET A 1 6.21 -27.13 10.22
CA MET A 1 5.76 -25.79 10.57
C MET A 1 6.27 -24.79 9.54
N ALA A 2 5.34 -24.01 8.98
CA ALA A 2 5.79 -22.98 8.07
C ALA A 2 6.49 -21.87 8.86
N ASP A 3 7.71 -21.55 8.44
CA ASP A 3 8.46 -20.48 9.05
C ASP A 3 7.96 -19.15 8.48
N TYR A 4 7.03 -18.53 9.20
CA TYR A 4 6.54 -17.22 8.81
C TYR A 4 7.48 -16.15 9.37
N HIS A 5 7.69 -15.12 8.56
CA HIS A 5 8.40 -13.94 9.02
C HIS A 5 7.71 -13.37 10.27
N PRO A 6 8.45 -12.91 11.30
CA PRO A 6 7.83 -12.37 12.51
C PRO A 6 6.82 -11.24 12.27
N ASN A 7 6.99 -10.50 11.17
CA ASN A 7 6.11 -9.40 10.82
C ASN A 7 5.09 -9.76 9.74
N ALA A 8 4.87 -11.07 9.48
CA ALA A 8 3.98 -11.53 8.41
C ALA A 8 2.57 -10.92 8.50
N THR A 9 2.04 -10.75 9.71
CA THR A 9 0.73 -10.14 9.92
C THR A 9 0.69 -8.69 9.44
N TYR A 10 1.74 -7.93 9.68
CA TYR A 10 1.85 -6.55 9.21
C TYR A 10 2.03 -6.49 7.69
N VAL A 11 2.87 -7.36 7.14
CA VAL A 11 3.08 -7.46 5.69
C VAL A 11 1.75 -7.78 5.00
N GLU A 12 0.99 -8.71 5.54
CA GLU A 12 -0.32 -9.09 5.04
C GLU A 12 -1.28 -7.90 5.05
N ALA A 13 -1.36 -7.17 6.17
CA ALA A 13 -2.23 -6.01 6.30
C ALA A 13 -1.85 -4.90 5.32
N MET A 14 -0.56 -4.59 5.21
CA MET A 14 -0.07 -3.57 4.28
C MET A 14 -0.35 -3.98 2.84
N SER A 15 -0.12 -5.26 2.49
CA SER A 15 -0.40 -5.77 1.14
C SER A 15 -1.87 -5.58 0.74
N ALA A 16 -2.78 -5.91 1.65
CA ALA A 16 -4.21 -5.78 1.40
C ALA A 16 -4.59 -4.33 1.10
N ILE A 17 -4.07 -3.40 1.89
CA ILE A 17 -4.35 -1.97 1.73
C ILE A 17 -3.72 -1.43 0.45
N LEU A 18 -2.44 -1.75 0.21
CA LEU A 18 -1.74 -1.32 -1.00
C LEU A 18 -2.50 -1.77 -2.25
N MET A 19 -2.92 -3.03 -2.25
CA MET A 19 -3.61 -3.64 -3.39
C MET A 19 -4.90 -2.91 -3.74
N GLN A 20 -5.68 -2.51 -2.73
CA GLN A 20 -6.94 -1.82 -2.93
C GLN A 20 -6.77 -0.50 -3.70
N PHE A 21 -5.67 0.20 -3.48
CA PHE A 21 -5.44 1.52 -4.06
C PHE A 21 -4.48 1.49 -5.27
N ILE A 22 -3.66 0.46 -5.41
CA ILE A 22 -2.71 0.34 -6.52
C ILE A 22 -3.39 -0.21 -7.78
N VAL A 23 -4.43 -1.04 -7.66
CA VAL A 23 -5.13 -1.63 -8.80
C VAL A 23 -5.45 -0.60 -9.91
N PRO A 24 -5.98 0.61 -9.57
CA PRO A 24 -6.26 1.59 -10.62
C PRO A 24 -5.02 2.17 -11.31
N THR A 25 -3.83 2.00 -10.73
CA THR A 25 -2.59 2.58 -11.24
C THR A 25 -1.67 1.57 -11.90
N ALA A 26 -1.93 0.29 -11.72
CA ALA A 26 -1.11 -0.80 -12.26
C ALA A 26 -2.02 -1.87 -12.85
N GLY A 27 -1.62 -2.47 -13.96
CA GLY A 27 -2.34 -3.62 -14.50
C GLY A 27 -2.32 -4.77 -13.49
N GLU A 28 -3.30 -5.68 -13.57
CA GLU A 28 -3.36 -6.83 -12.66
C GLU A 28 -2.09 -7.68 -12.71
N ASP A 29 -1.48 -7.79 -13.90
CA ASP A 29 -0.28 -8.61 -14.08
C ASP A 29 0.92 -8.06 -13.31
N ASP A 30 0.98 -6.73 -13.14
CA ASP A 30 2.09 -6.06 -12.45
C ASP A 30 1.83 -5.84 -10.97
N LEU A 31 0.60 -6.05 -10.51
CA LEU A 31 0.18 -5.72 -9.15
C LEU A 31 1.01 -6.41 -8.09
N ILE A 32 1.27 -7.70 -8.27
CA ILE A 32 2.06 -8.49 -7.32
C ILE A 32 3.48 -7.94 -7.23
N ASP A 33 4.12 -7.73 -8.39
CA ASP A 33 5.49 -7.23 -8.45
C ASP A 33 5.62 -5.85 -7.80
N VAL A 34 4.65 -4.96 -8.05
CA VAL A 34 4.64 -3.63 -7.46
C VAL A 34 4.56 -3.72 -5.94
N CYS A 35 3.64 -4.53 -5.41
CA CYS A 35 3.49 -4.69 -3.96
C CYS A 35 4.72 -5.33 -3.33
N VAL A 36 5.26 -6.39 -3.94
CA VAL A 36 6.44 -7.08 -3.44
C VAL A 36 7.64 -6.12 -3.38
N ASN A 37 7.87 -5.38 -4.46
CA ASN A 37 8.98 -4.43 -4.53
C ASN A 37 8.85 -3.36 -3.46
N GLN A 38 7.67 -2.82 -3.26
CA GLN A 38 7.42 -1.81 -2.23
C GLN A 38 7.74 -2.34 -0.83
N LEU A 39 7.35 -3.58 -0.54
CA LEU A 39 7.53 -4.16 0.78
C LEU A 39 8.98 -4.59 1.05
N VAL A 40 9.69 -5.06 0.05
CA VAL A 40 11.05 -5.58 0.19
C VAL A 40 12.10 -4.47 0.04
N GLU A 41 11.96 -3.62 -0.97
CA GLU A 41 12.95 -2.58 -1.28
C GLU A 41 12.99 -1.43 -0.28
N THR A 42 11.94 -1.24 0.50
CA THR A 42 11.93 -0.21 1.53
C THR A 42 12.71 -0.62 2.79
N TYR A 43 13.15 -1.87 2.88
CA TYR A 43 13.87 -2.42 4.04
C TYR A 43 13.11 -2.23 5.36
N LEU A 44 11.80 -2.11 5.28
CA LEU A 44 10.96 -1.89 6.45
C LEU A 44 10.92 -3.11 7.38
N PHE A 45 10.99 -4.31 6.79
CA PHE A 45 10.94 -5.56 7.54
C PHE A 45 12.26 -6.31 7.37
N ASP A 46 13.05 -6.35 8.44
CA ASP A 46 14.33 -7.01 8.43
C ASP A 46 14.18 -8.50 8.10
N GLY A 47 14.93 -8.96 7.12
CA GLY A 47 14.95 -10.37 6.72
C GLY A 47 13.76 -10.82 5.86
N LEU A 48 12.86 -9.90 5.47
CA LEU A 48 11.76 -10.25 4.58
C LEU A 48 12.31 -10.54 3.18
N LYS A 49 12.10 -11.76 2.72
CA LYS A 49 12.58 -12.20 1.40
C LYS A 49 11.49 -12.01 0.35
N GLU A 50 11.94 -11.81 -0.88
CA GLU A 50 11.05 -11.59 -2.02
C GLU A 50 10.01 -12.71 -2.19
N ASN A 51 10.43 -13.96 -2.06
CA ASN A 51 9.53 -15.10 -2.22
C ASN A 51 8.49 -15.20 -1.09
N GLU A 52 8.85 -14.82 0.13
CA GLU A 52 7.89 -14.73 1.25
C GLU A 52 6.87 -13.63 1.01
N ALA A 53 7.36 -12.45 0.63
CA ALA A 53 6.49 -11.31 0.32
C ALA A 53 5.54 -11.68 -0.82
N ALA A 54 6.04 -12.34 -1.87
CA ALA A 54 5.22 -12.76 -2.99
C ALA A 54 4.09 -13.71 -2.57
N ARG A 55 4.36 -14.66 -1.68
CA ARG A 55 3.33 -15.57 -1.18
C ARG A 55 2.23 -14.82 -0.43
N ILE A 56 2.63 -13.89 0.43
CA ILE A 56 1.69 -13.09 1.22
C ILE A 56 0.85 -12.21 0.30
N VAL A 57 1.48 -11.53 -0.64
CA VAL A 57 0.79 -10.66 -1.61
C VAL A 57 -0.18 -11.47 -2.46
N ASN A 58 0.23 -12.64 -2.95
CA ASN A 58 -0.64 -13.52 -3.74
C ASN A 58 -1.89 -13.94 -2.98
N ALA A 59 -1.74 -14.28 -1.71
CA ALA A 59 -2.89 -14.66 -0.88
C ALA A 59 -3.89 -13.50 -0.74
N GLN A 60 -3.40 -12.28 -0.58
CA GLN A 60 -4.26 -11.11 -0.51
C GLN A 60 -4.92 -10.81 -1.85
N LEU A 61 -4.23 -11.03 -2.96
CA LEU A 61 -4.81 -10.85 -4.28
C LEU A 61 -5.97 -11.80 -4.52
N GLU A 62 -5.85 -13.06 -4.10
CA GLU A 62 -6.93 -14.03 -4.19
C GLU A 62 -8.17 -13.58 -3.40
N LEU A 63 -7.97 -13.05 -2.20
CA LEU A 63 -9.07 -12.48 -1.42
C LEU A 63 -9.68 -11.27 -2.10
N HIS A 64 -8.85 -10.41 -2.69
CA HIS A 64 -9.31 -9.24 -3.43
C HIS A 64 -10.20 -9.64 -4.62
N ARG A 65 -9.88 -10.76 -5.29
CA ARG A 65 -10.61 -11.27 -6.44
C ARG A 65 -11.81 -12.16 -6.07
N SER A 66 -12.00 -12.46 -4.79
CA SER A 66 -13.01 -13.45 -4.35
C SER A 66 -14.46 -13.00 -4.49
N GLY A 67 -14.71 -11.79 -4.94
CA GLY A 67 -16.07 -11.30 -5.15
C GLY A 67 -16.75 -10.83 -3.86
N LEU A 68 -15.98 -10.36 -2.90
CA LEU A 68 -16.54 -9.78 -1.67
C LEU A 68 -17.48 -8.62 -1.99
N SER A 69 -18.60 -8.53 -1.28
CA SER A 69 -19.48 -7.38 -1.38
C SER A 69 -18.73 -6.11 -0.95
N ALA A 70 -19.25 -4.94 -1.32
CA ALA A 70 -18.64 -3.68 -0.93
C ALA A 70 -18.52 -3.55 0.59
N ASP A 71 -19.55 -3.97 1.33
CA ASP A 71 -19.56 -3.90 2.79
C ASP A 71 -18.54 -4.88 3.40
N ASP A 72 -18.47 -6.10 2.90
CA ASP A 72 -17.52 -7.10 3.39
C ASP A 72 -16.08 -6.66 3.10
N ARG A 73 -15.84 -6.08 1.94
CA ARG A 73 -14.52 -5.54 1.58
C ARG A 73 -14.13 -4.39 2.49
N SER A 74 -15.04 -3.47 2.77
CA SER A 74 -14.79 -2.36 3.69
C SER A 74 -14.46 -2.85 5.09
N ASN A 75 -15.20 -3.84 5.58
CA ASN A 75 -14.94 -4.42 6.89
C ASN A 75 -13.60 -5.15 6.93
N TRP A 76 -13.26 -5.88 5.90
CA TRP A 76 -11.99 -6.58 5.77
C TRP A 76 -10.81 -5.58 5.79
N LEU A 77 -10.89 -4.52 4.99
CA LEU A 77 -9.86 -3.48 4.96
C LEU A 77 -9.71 -2.77 6.30
N ARG A 78 -10.83 -2.48 6.97
CA ARG A 78 -10.80 -1.85 8.29
C ARG A 78 -10.11 -2.74 9.31
N THR A 79 -10.36 -4.04 9.27
CA THR A 79 -9.68 -5.01 10.12
C THR A 79 -8.17 -4.97 9.89
N LYS A 80 -7.75 -4.87 8.63
CA LYS A 80 -6.33 -4.78 8.27
C LYS A 80 -5.70 -3.48 8.78
N VAL A 81 -6.40 -2.37 8.64
CA VAL A 81 -5.93 -1.08 9.17
C VAL A 81 -5.75 -1.14 10.69
N ASP A 82 -6.70 -1.75 11.39
CA ASP A 82 -6.67 -1.85 12.85
C ASP A 82 -5.48 -2.67 13.36
N ILE A 83 -4.95 -3.59 12.57
CA ILE A 83 -3.77 -4.37 12.92
C ILE A 83 -2.51 -3.49 12.95
N LEU A 84 -2.45 -2.46 12.10
CA LEU A 84 -1.24 -1.67 11.90
C LEU A 84 -1.08 -0.61 13.00
N PRO A 85 0.13 -0.50 13.61
CA PRO A 85 0.44 0.66 14.44
C PRO A 85 0.54 1.93 13.58
N SER A 86 0.44 3.08 14.22
CA SER A 86 0.44 4.38 13.52
C SER A 86 1.62 4.55 12.57
N GLU A 87 2.80 4.11 12.97
CA GLU A 87 4.00 4.21 12.14
C GLU A 87 3.85 3.44 10.83
N LEU A 88 3.28 2.25 10.88
CA LEU A 88 3.08 1.44 9.67
C LEU A 88 1.93 1.96 8.81
N LYS A 89 0.93 2.60 9.40
CA LYS A 89 -0.11 3.29 8.63
C LYS A 89 0.49 4.42 7.80
N GLU A 90 1.37 5.21 8.39
CA GLU A 90 2.07 6.28 7.68
C GLU A 90 2.98 5.73 6.57
N ARG A 91 3.70 4.64 6.86
CA ARG A 91 4.55 3.99 5.85
C ARG A 91 3.76 3.45 4.68
N THR A 92 2.61 2.85 4.97
CA THR A 92 1.70 2.35 3.93
C THR A 92 1.23 3.49 3.05
N PHE A 93 0.83 4.61 3.65
CA PHE A 93 0.42 5.80 2.91
C PHE A 93 1.55 6.35 2.05
N ALA A 94 2.77 6.40 2.58
CA ALA A 94 3.94 6.88 1.83
C ALA A 94 4.22 6.00 0.60
N MET A 95 4.09 4.68 0.75
CA MET A 95 4.24 3.76 -0.38
C MET A 95 3.19 4.01 -1.46
N LEU A 96 1.94 4.25 -1.05
CA LEU A 96 0.86 4.57 -1.98
C LEU A 96 1.10 5.90 -2.67
N ALA A 97 1.50 6.92 -1.92
CA ALA A 97 1.77 8.25 -2.47
C ALA A 97 2.90 8.20 -3.51
N HIS A 98 3.96 7.47 -3.20
CA HIS A 98 5.07 7.27 -4.13
C HIS A 98 4.60 6.60 -5.42
N ARG A 99 3.82 5.53 -5.30
CA ARG A 99 3.33 4.80 -6.47
C ARG A 99 2.36 5.63 -7.30
N VAL A 100 1.44 6.32 -6.66
CA VAL A 100 0.46 7.16 -7.35
C VAL A 100 1.15 8.32 -8.05
N TYR A 101 2.11 8.95 -7.37
CA TYR A 101 2.89 10.03 -7.95
C TYR A 101 3.65 9.57 -9.20
N PHE A 102 4.30 8.42 -9.11
CA PHE A 102 5.03 7.82 -10.22
C PHE A 102 4.09 7.49 -11.39
N ALA A 103 2.95 6.84 -11.11
CA ALA A 103 1.99 6.43 -12.13
C ALA A 103 1.32 7.63 -12.83
N SER A 104 1.15 8.74 -12.12
CA SER A 104 0.55 9.97 -12.66
C SER A 104 1.56 10.93 -13.28
N GLU A 105 2.80 10.51 -13.39
CA GLU A 105 3.91 11.31 -13.94
C GLU A 105 4.10 12.66 -13.20
N GLY A 106 3.96 12.61 -11.89
CA GLY A 106 4.15 13.78 -11.03
C GLY A 106 2.93 14.69 -10.88
N ARG A 107 1.78 14.25 -11.36
CA ARG A 107 0.55 15.02 -11.29
C ARG A 107 -0.36 14.46 -10.21
N LEU A 108 -0.48 15.17 -9.09
CA LEU A 108 -1.36 14.78 -8.00
C LEU A 108 -2.69 15.57 -8.06
N ASP A 109 -3.37 15.45 -9.19
CA ASP A 109 -4.68 16.05 -9.41
C ASP A 109 -5.70 14.99 -9.84
N GLY A 110 -6.97 15.35 -9.88
CA GLY A 110 -8.03 14.48 -10.35
C GLY A 110 -8.07 13.15 -9.62
N GLU A 111 -7.99 12.05 -10.39
CA GLU A 111 -8.10 10.69 -9.84
C GLU A 111 -6.97 10.36 -8.86
N ALA A 112 -5.75 10.81 -9.13
CA ALA A 112 -4.60 10.56 -8.26
C ALA A 112 -4.82 11.20 -6.88
N ALA A 113 -5.26 12.45 -6.85
CA ALA A 113 -5.55 13.14 -5.59
C ALA A 113 -6.70 12.45 -4.84
N ASP A 114 -7.72 11.99 -5.56
CA ASP A 114 -8.86 11.29 -4.97
C ASP A 114 -8.44 9.96 -4.33
N ILE A 115 -7.57 9.19 -5.00
CA ILE A 115 -7.04 7.94 -4.44
C ILE A 115 -6.32 8.21 -3.12
N LEU A 116 -5.44 9.21 -3.08
CA LEU A 116 -4.69 9.53 -1.87
C LEU A 116 -5.58 10.04 -0.76
N ASP A 117 -6.60 10.82 -1.08
CA ASP A 117 -7.56 11.31 -0.08
C ASP A 117 -8.32 10.14 0.57
N ARG A 118 -8.80 9.21 -0.24
CA ARG A 118 -9.50 8.02 0.26
C ARG A 118 -8.59 7.13 1.10
N ALA A 119 -7.34 6.97 0.67
CA ALA A 119 -6.36 6.17 1.41
C ALA A 119 -6.04 6.80 2.76
N ALA A 120 -5.85 8.12 2.81
CA ALA A 120 -5.58 8.82 4.05
C ALA A 120 -6.74 8.69 5.03
N LYS A 121 -7.96 8.79 4.56
CA LYS A 121 -9.17 8.61 5.39
C LYS A 121 -9.27 7.20 5.93
N LEU A 122 -9.05 6.19 5.09
CA LEU A 122 -9.06 4.80 5.53
C LEU A 122 -8.03 4.55 6.62
N LEU A 123 -6.82 5.08 6.45
CA LEU A 123 -5.72 4.91 7.40
C LEU A 123 -5.82 5.82 8.63
N GLY A 124 -6.80 6.71 8.67
CA GLY A 124 -7.00 7.61 9.80
C GLY A 124 -5.94 8.68 9.95
N LEU A 125 -5.32 9.09 8.84
CA LEU A 125 -4.30 10.14 8.85
C LEU A 125 -4.98 11.52 8.78
N SER A 126 -4.47 12.47 9.58
CA SER A 126 -4.93 13.84 9.50
C SER A 126 -4.47 14.50 8.20
N SER A 127 -5.21 15.51 7.73
CA SER A 127 -4.85 16.24 6.52
C SER A 127 -3.45 16.85 6.58
N PRO A 128 -3.04 17.52 7.68
CA PRO A 128 -1.67 18.04 7.77
C PRO A 128 -0.61 16.95 7.67
N ARG A 129 -0.85 15.78 8.25
CA ARG A 129 0.12 14.68 8.23
C ARG A 129 0.22 14.06 6.85
N SER A 130 -0.91 13.79 6.20
CA SER A 130 -0.92 13.21 4.86
C SER A 130 -0.29 14.16 3.83
N GLU A 131 -0.56 15.46 3.92
CA GLU A 131 0.04 16.46 3.05
C GLU A 131 1.56 16.49 3.20
N LYS A 132 2.06 16.39 4.44
CA LYS A 132 3.50 16.37 4.71
C LYS A 132 4.17 15.15 4.09
N ILE A 133 3.54 13.98 4.19
CA ILE A 133 4.05 12.76 3.59
C ILE A 133 4.09 12.90 2.06
N ILE A 134 3.06 13.47 1.47
CA ILE A 134 3.01 13.72 0.02
C ILE A 134 4.14 14.65 -0.41
N GLU A 135 4.40 15.73 0.34
CA GLU A 135 5.51 16.64 0.04
C GLU A 135 6.86 15.93 0.02
N VAL A 136 7.10 15.05 1.00
CA VAL A 136 8.34 14.28 1.05
C VAL A 136 8.44 13.36 -0.17
N CYS A 137 7.36 12.69 -0.55
CA CYS A 137 7.33 11.83 -1.73
C CYS A 137 7.60 12.62 -3.01
N GLU A 138 7.05 13.83 -3.14
CA GLU A 138 7.29 14.70 -4.29
C GLU A 138 8.77 15.05 -4.42
N VAL A 139 9.41 15.40 -3.32
CA VAL A 139 10.85 15.73 -3.31
C VAL A 139 11.69 14.54 -3.74
N LEU A 140 11.36 13.34 -3.24
CA LEU A 140 12.12 12.13 -3.53
C LEU A 140 11.93 11.62 -4.96
N THR A 141 10.80 11.90 -5.58
CA THR A 141 10.47 11.39 -6.90
C THR A 141 10.55 12.44 -8.01
N CYS A 142 10.80 13.70 -7.65
CA CYS A 142 10.89 14.78 -8.62
C CYS A 142 12.14 14.60 -9.50
N PRO A 143 12.01 14.61 -10.84
CA PRO A 143 13.18 14.48 -11.69
C PRO A 143 14.08 15.71 -11.57
N ILE A 144 15.38 15.46 -11.62
CA ILE A 144 16.36 16.53 -11.65
C ILE A 144 16.35 17.13 -13.05
N ALA A 145 16.01 18.40 -13.13
CA ALA A 145 15.93 19.10 -14.40
C ALA A 145 17.32 19.34 -15.00
#